data_476f9bdec767aaeec363ccaed3daa684
#
_entry.id   476f9bdec767aaeec363ccaed3daa684
#
_cell.length_a   1.000
_cell.length_b   1.000
_cell.length_c   1.000
_cell.angle_alpha   90.00
_cell.angle_beta   90.00
_cell.angle_gamma   90.00
#
_symmetry.space_group_name_H-M   'P 1'
#
loop_
_entity.id
_entity.type
_entity.pdbx_description
1 polymer ?
#
loop_
_entity_poly.entity_id
_entity_poly.type
_entity_poly.pdbx_seq_one_letter_code
_entity_poly.pdbx_strand_id
1 'polypeptide(L)'
;MCIRDSASAPHRGRSALDGVEAMNYLVNLMREHIPQESRIHYVITRGGDAPNIVPELAQVYYYVRHPNKAKVIELFERVVNAAKAAAMGTETSVEFEVMHGNFSVLPNYTISKVVDKNLRVLGGIKYGPEEHRFANAIAGSFIDGSRLVGSQEAIQPYRFRQSMGSTDVGDVSWLVPTAGFTTATWVPGTPGHSWQAVAAGGMSIGHKGMLLAKELLFVTGKELFLNEELIDRAKEELHQARGPDFNYQPLLGDRRPPLDYRK
;
A
#
# COMPACT_ATOMS: atom_id res chain seq x y z
N MET A 1 -4.47 -34.60 -18.92
CA MET A 1 -5.50 -35.56 -18.43
C MET A 1 -6.60 -34.70 -17.82
N CYS A 2 -7.82 -34.77 -18.33
CA CYS A 2 -8.91 -33.93 -17.86
C CYS A 2 -9.36 -34.44 -16.47
N ILE A 3 -9.05 -33.66 -15.41
CA ILE A 3 -9.30 -34.04 -14.01
C ILE A 3 -10.73 -33.60 -13.59
N ARG A 4 -11.54 -33.17 -14.56
CA ARG A 4 -12.89 -32.67 -14.34
C ARG A 4 -13.86 -33.85 -14.34
N ASP A 5 -14.31 -34.24 -13.14
CA ASP A 5 -15.39 -35.26 -13.01
C ASP A 5 -16.52 -34.69 -12.15
N SER A 6 -17.66 -35.35 -12.22
CA SER A 6 -18.88 -34.93 -11.52
C SER A 6 -18.97 -35.57 -10.13
N ALA A 7 -19.89 -35.06 -9.29
CA ALA A 7 -20.21 -35.63 -7.99
C ALA A 7 -20.64 -37.10 -8.01
N SER A 8 -20.90 -37.69 -9.19
CA SER A 8 -21.22 -39.12 -9.37
C SER A 8 -19.97 -40.02 -9.28
N ALA A 9 -18.77 -39.50 -9.53
CA ALA A 9 -17.51 -40.24 -9.47
C ALA A 9 -16.35 -39.37 -8.92
N PRO A 10 -16.48 -38.79 -7.72
CA PRO A 10 -15.53 -37.77 -7.19
C PRO A 10 -14.13 -38.35 -6.98
N HIS A 11 -13.97 -39.65 -6.78
CA HIS A 11 -12.70 -40.35 -6.61
C HIS A 11 -11.80 -40.30 -7.85
N ARG A 12 -12.34 -39.94 -9.02
CA ARG A 12 -11.60 -39.81 -10.29
C ARG A 12 -11.01 -38.40 -10.49
N GLY A 13 -11.51 -37.42 -9.74
CA GLY A 13 -11.07 -36.01 -9.82
C GLY A 13 -10.14 -35.60 -8.69
N ARG A 14 -9.51 -34.46 -8.88
CA ARG A 14 -8.78 -33.70 -7.85
C ARG A 14 -9.23 -32.27 -7.96
N SER A 15 -9.67 -31.69 -6.84
CA SER A 15 -10.23 -30.35 -6.80
C SER A 15 -9.11 -29.29 -6.66
N ALA A 16 -9.00 -28.41 -7.64
CA ALA A 16 -8.11 -27.26 -7.52
C ALA A 16 -8.56 -26.31 -6.39
N LEU A 17 -9.85 -26.27 -6.07
CA LEU A 17 -10.35 -25.50 -4.94
C LEU A 17 -9.84 -26.04 -3.59
N ASP A 18 -9.77 -27.37 -3.43
CA ASP A 18 -9.22 -27.98 -2.22
C ASP A 18 -7.75 -27.59 -2.03
N GLY A 19 -6.99 -27.48 -3.12
CA GLY A 19 -5.62 -26.96 -3.09
C GLY A 19 -5.56 -25.51 -2.59
N VAL A 20 -6.47 -24.63 -3.05
CA VAL A 20 -6.57 -23.25 -2.59
C VAL A 20 -7.00 -23.18 -1.12
N GLU A 21 -7.99 -23.96 -0.70
CA GLU A 21 -8.45 -24.00 0.69
C GLU A 21 -7.37 -24.51 1.64
N ALA A 22 -6.68 -25.58 1.26
CA ALA A 22 -5.54 -26.11 2.02
C ALA A 22 -4.40 -25.07 2.15
N MET A 23 -4.07 -24.38 1.06
CA MET A 23 -3.11 -23.26 1.09
C MET A 23 -3.55 -22.17 2.05
N ASN A 24 -4.80 -21.71 1.97
CA ASN A 24 -5.34 -20.67 2.82
C ASN A 24 -5.29 -21.08 4.30
N TYR A 25 -5.57 -22.34 4.60
CA TYR A 25 -5.48 -22.90 5.95
C TYR A 25 -4.04 -22.87 6.46
N LEU A 26 -3.07 -23.35 5.68
CA LEU A 26 -1.64 -23.32 6.03
C LEU A 26 -1.13 -21.90 6.27
N VAL A 27 -1.53 -20.95 5.42
CA VAL A 27 -1.17 -19.53 5.58
C VAL A 27 -1.82 -18.95 6.84
N ASN A 28 -3.04 -19.32 7.19
CA ASN A 28 -3.69 -18.88 8.42
C ASN A 28 -2.98 -19.40 9.67
N LEU A 29 -2.51 -20.64 9.68
CA LEU A 29 -1.65 -21.17 10.76
C LEU A 29 -0.33 -20.40 10.86
N MET A 30 0.26 -20.01 9.74
CA MET A 30 1.50 -19.26 9.70
C MET A 30 1.38 -17.87 10.37
N ARG A 31 0.17 -17.27 10.43
CA ARG A 31 -0.06 -15.93 11.00
C ARG A 31 0.32 -15.83 12.48
N GLU A 32 0.27 -16.92 13.22
CA GLU A 32 0.73 -16.97 14.62
C GLU A 32 2.26 -16.78 14.77
N HIS A 33 3.01 -17.00 13.68
CA HIS A 33 4.46 -17.13 13.68
C HIS A 33 5.14 -16.15 12.72
N ILE A 34 4.58 -14.93 12.59
CA ILE A 34 5.11 -13.84 11.78
C ILE A 34 5.21 -12.55 12.61
N PRO A 35 6.09 -11.59 12.26
CA PRO A 35 6.18 -10.31 12.96
C PRO A 35 4.82 -9.58 13.00
N GLN A 36 4.54 -8.90 14.11
CA GLN A 36 3.26 -8.23 14.34
C GLN A 36 2.93 -7.16 13.28
N GLU A 37 3.95 -6.55 12.70
CA GLU A 37 3.82 -5.54 11.63
C GLU A 37 3.44 -6.14 10.28
N SER A 38 3.49 -7.48 10.16
CA SER A 38 3.15 -8.18 8.92
C SER A 38 1.65 -8.15 8.65
N ARG A 39 1.29 -8.13 7.37
CA ARG A 39 -0.10 -8.34 6.92
C ARG A 39 -0.10 -9.28 5.73
N ILE A 40 -0.92 -10.32 5.81
CA ILE A 40 -1.16 -11.24 4.71
C ILE A 40 -2.67 -11.26 4.45
N HIS A 41 -3.06 -10.81 3.27
CA HIS A 41 -4.45 -10.75 2.85
C HIS A 41 -4.63 -11.62 1.62
N TYR A 42 -5.83 -12.20 1.44
CA TYR A 42 -6.14 -12.91 0.21
C TYR A 42 -7.61 -12.77 -0.17
N VAL A 43 -7.87 -13.05 -1.43
CA VAL A 43 -9.21 -13.24 -1.98
C VAL A 43 -9.17 -14.38 -2.98
N ILE A 44 -10.14 -15.30 -2.90
CA ILE A 44 -10.35 -16.32 -3.93
C ILE A 44 -11.02 -15.63 -5.11
N THR A 45 -10.32 -15.54 -6.25
CA THR A 45 -10.81 -14.90 -7.47
C THR A 45 -11.53 -15.87 -8.39
N ARG A 46 -11.27 -17.19 -8.23
CA ARG A 46 -11.97 -18.27 -8.92
C ARG A 46 -11.99 -19.51 -8.03
N GLY A 47 -13.18 -20.07 -7.81
CA GLY A 47 -13.39 -21.25 -6.95
C GLY A 47 -14.12 -22.42 -7.62
N GLY A 48 -14.39 -22.34 -8.92
CA GLY A 48 -15.17 -23.31 -9.68
C GLY A 48 -16.47 -22.73 -10.23
N ASP A 49 -17.22 -23.52 -10.97
CA ASP A 49 -18.41 -23.07 -11.71
C ASP A 49 -19.73 -23.58 -11.09
N ALA A 50 -19.76 -24.82 -10.56
CA ALA A 50 -20.96 -25.41 -9.96
C ALA A 50 -20.58 -26.38 -8.83
N PRO A 51 -21.43 -26.51 -7.77
CA PRO A 51 -21.10 -27.34 -6.59
C PRO A 51 -20.95 -28.85 -6.87
N ASN A 52 -21.53 -29.31 -7.93
CA ASN A 52 -21.50 -30.74 -8.34
C ASN A 52 -20.43 -31.09 -9.39
N ILE A 53 -19.56 -30.12 -9.70
CA ILE A 53 -18.46 -30.31 -10.66
C ILE A 53 -17.14 -30.03 -9.92
N VAL A 54 -16.24 -31.03 -9.96
CA VAL A 54 -14.89 -30.87 -9.37
C VAL A 54 -14.14 -29.75 -10.10
N PRO A 55 -13.70 -28.68 -9.42
CA PRO A 55 -13.01 -27.56 -10.05
C PRO A 55 -11.65 -27.98 -10.64
N GLU A 56 -11.46 -27.77 -11.94
CA GLU A 56 -10.18 -28.03 -12.61
C GLU A 56 -9.16 -26.88 -12.41
N LEU A 57 -9.66 -25.67 -12.12
CA LEU A 57 -8.87 -24.49 -11.86
C LEU A 57 -9.51 -23.68 -10.75
N ALA A 58 -8.70 -23.33 -9.77
CA ALA A 58 -9.03 -22.33 -8.75
C ALA A 58 -7.89 -21.32 -8.66
N GLN A 59 -8.22 -20.10 -8.29
CA GLN A 59 -7.26 -19.01 -8.18
C GLN A 59 -7.47 -18.21 -6.90
N VAL A 60 -6.38 -17.88 -6.23
CA VAL A 60 -6.35 -17.02 -5.06
C VAL A 60 -5.31 -15.93 -5.25
N TYR A 61 -5.66 -14.70 -4.90
CA TYR A 61 -4.78 -13.53 -4.98
C TYR A 61 -4.35 -13.11 -3.57
N TYR A 62 -3.04 -13.03 -3.34
CA TYR A 62 -2.43 -12.72 -2.07
C TYR A 62 -1.73 -11.37 -2.06
N TYR A 63 -1.85 -10.63 -0.95
CA TYR A 63 -0.93 -9.55 -0.58
C TYR A 63 -0.11 -9.97 0.63
N VAL A 64 1.22 -9.81 0.53
CA VAL A 64 2.16 -9.99 1.64
C VAL A 64 2.82 -8.65 1.91
N ARG A 65 2.72 -8.16 3.15
CA ARG A 65 3.20 -6.82 3.52
C ARG A 65 3.99 -6.86 4.81
N HIS A 66 5.07 -6.10 4.83
CA HIS A 66 5.86 -5.78 6.02
C HIS A 66 6.64 -4.48 5.76
N PRO A 67 6.91 -3.62 6.79
CA PRO A 67 7.72 -2.40 6.62
C PRO A 67 9.17 -2.66 6.16
N ASN A 68 9.73 -3.83 6.45
CA ASN A 68 11.07 -4.22 6.03
C ASN A 68 11.02 -5.15 4.82
N LYS A 69 11.69 -4.76 3.73
CA LYS A 69 11.77 -5.50 2.47
C LYS A 69 12.25 -6.95 2.65
N ALA A 70 13.30 -7.18 3.44
CA ALA A 70 13.82 -8.53 3.64
C ALA A 70 12.78 -9.46 4.28
N LYS A 71 11.96 -8.92 5.20
CA LYS A 71 10.84 -9.66 5.79
C LYS A 71 9.71 -9.93 4.81
N VAL A 72 9.44 -9.02 3.86
CA VAL A 72 8.47 -9.29 2.78
C VAL A 72 8.90 -10.48 1.95
N ILE A 73 10.19 -10.52 1.56
CA ILE A 73 10.74 -11.62 0.75
C ILE A 73 10.64 -12.95 1.53
N GLU A 74 11.09 -12.98 2.79
CA GLU A 74 11.00 -14.16 3.66
C GLU A 74 9.56 -14.68 3.78
N LEU A 75 8.61 -13.78 4.05
CA LEU A 75 7.20 -14.14 4.20
C LEU A 75 6.58 -14.61 2.89
N PHE A 76 6.95 -13.99 1.77
CA PHE A 76 6.50 -14.40 0.44
C PHE A 76 6.94 -15.83 0.11
N GLU A 77 8.20 -16.17 0.37
CA GLU A 77 8.71 -17.53 0.18
C GLU A 77 7.95 -18.55 1.04
N ARG A 78 7.58 -18.21 2.27
CA ARG A 78 6.76 -19.06 3.14
C ARG A 78 5.35 -19.26 2.56
N VAL A 79 4.73 -18.22 1.99
CA VAL A 79 3.43 -18.33 1.30
C VAL A 79 3.54 -19.24 0.07
N VAL A 80 4.59 -19.11 -0.72
CA VAL A 80 4.85 -19.98 -1.88
C VAL A 80 5.07 -21.44 -1.43
N ASN A 81 5.76 -21.66 -0.31
CA ASN A 81 5.94 -23.02 0.23
C ASN A 81 4.62 -23.61 0.72
N ALA A 82 3.73 -22.82 1.32
CA ALA A 82 2.38 -23.25 1.67
C ALA A 82 1.57 -23.67 0.43
N ALA A 83 1.68 -22.90 -0.67
CA ALA A 83 1.03 -23.23 -1.94
C ALA A 83 1.52 -24.58 -2.51
N LYS A 84 2.84 -24.79 -2.52
CA LYS A 84 3.46 -26.05 -2.99
C LYS A 84 3.05 -27.24 -2.13
N ALA A 85 3.06 -27.08 -0.80
CA ALA A 85 2.65 -28.13 0.13
C ALA A 85 1.17 -28.49 -0.02
N ALA A 86 0.31 -27.50 -0.20
CA ALA A 86 -1.12 -27.70 -0.46
C ALA A 86 -1.37 -28.46 -1.77
N ALA A 87 -0.69 -28.05 -2.84
CA ALA A 87 -0.81 -28.74 -4.14
C ALA A 87 -0.34 -30.20 -4.04
N MET A 88 0.76 -30.46 -3.34
CA MET A 88 1.24 -31.82 -3.11
C MET A 88 0.24 -32.66 -2.29
N GLY A 89 -0.34 -32.10 -1.22
CA GLY A 89 -1.27 -32.79 -0.35
C GLY A 89 -2.64 -33.07 -0.98
N THR A 90 -3.03 -32.24 -1.95
CA THR A 90 -4.31 -32.41 -2.70
C THR A 90 -4.14 -33.09 -4.06
N GLU A 91 -2.93 -33.54 -4.39
CA GLU A 91 -2.59 -34.16 -5.68
C GLU A 91 -2.93 -33.25 -6.88
N THR A 92 -2.76 -31.94 -6.71
CA THR A 92 -2.95 -30.93 -7.76
C THR A 92 -1.61 -30.31 -8.16
N SER A 93 -1.62 -29.36 -9.07
CA SER A 93 -0.44 -28.54 -9.43
C SER A 93 -0.67 -27.09 -9.08
N VAL A 94 0.41 -26.35 -8.81
CA VAL A 94 0.37 -24.91 -8.54
C VAL A 94 1.33 -24.17 -9.44
N GLU A 95 0.84 -23.06 -10.00
CA GLU A 95 1.63 -22.02 -10.64
C GLU A 95 1.36 -20.69 -9.92
N PHE A 96 2.32 -19.80 -9.92
CA PHE A 96 2.14 -18.48 -9.32
C PHE A 96 2.82 -17.39 -10.15
N GLU A 97 2.27 -16.21 -10.07
CA GLU A 97 2.77 -15.01 -10.71
C GLU A 97 2.93 -13.88 -9.68
N VAL A 98 4.08 -13.21 -9.68
CA VAL A 98 4.29 -12.00 -8.87
C VAL A 98 3.73 -10.81 -9.63
N MET A 99 2.59 -10.29 -9.20
CA MET A 99 1.92 -9.16 -9.86
C MET A 99 2.55 -7.82 -9.51
N HIS A 100 2.93 -7.62 -8.25
CA HIS A 100 3.50 -6.40 -7.70
C HIS A 100 4.61 -6.74 -6.71
N GLY A 101 5.56 -5.82 -6.57
CA GLY A 101 6.60 -5.91 -5.55
C GLY A 101 7.24 -4.55 -5.38
N ASN A 102 7.01 -3.91 -4.23
CA ASN A 102 7.50 -2.56 -3.94
C ASN A 102 8.38 -2.58 -2.70
N PHE A 103 9.42 -1.76 -2.70
CA PHE A 103 10.22 -1.48 -1.52
C PHE A 103 9.44 -0.59 -0.54
N SER A 104 9.79 -0.67 0.74
CA SER A 104 9.36 0.34 1.71
C SER A 104 10.01 1.68 1.40
N VAL A 105 9.30 2.79 1.66
CA VAL A 105 9.87 4.13 1.50
C VAL A 105 11.07 4.29 2.40
N LEU A 106 12.20 4.73 1.84
CA LEU A 106 13.40 5.13 2.55
C LEU A 106 13.32 6.65 2.79
N PRO A 107 13.08 7.11 4.04
CA PRO A 107 12.93 8.53 4.30
C PRO A 107 14.24 9.29 4.11
N ASN A 108 14.14 10.52 3.56
CA ASN A 108 15.22 11.49 3.54
C ASN A 108 14.88 12.67 4.44
N TYR A 109 15.52 12.74 5.59
CA TYR A 109 15.22 13.76 6.61
C TYR A 109 15.70 15.15 6.22
N THR A 110 16.77 15.25 5.42
CA THR A 110 17.27 16.53 4.88
C THR A 110 16.19 17.23 4.06
N ILE A 111 15.57 16.54 3.10
CA ILE A 111 14.48 17.13 2.29
C ILE A 111 13.21 17.27 3.12
N SER A 112 12.88 16.31 3.99
CA SER A 112 11.68 16.37 4.83
C SER A 112 11.66 17.59 5.75
N LYS A 113 12.80 18.02 6.29
CA LYS A 113 12.92 19.24 7.10
C LYS A 113 12.68 20.51 6.28
N VAL A 114 13.10 20.54 5.02
CA VAL A 114 12.79 21.65 4.10
C VAL A 114 11.30 21.72 3.83
N VAL A 115 10.67 20.60 3.56
CA VAL A 115 9.22 20.51 3.38
C VAL A 115 8.48 21.00 4.63
N ASP A 116 8.86 20.55 5.82
CA ASP A 116 8.22 20.97 7.09
C ASP A 116 8.39 22.48 7.33
N LYS A 117 9.58 23.02 7.13
CA LYS A 117 9.85 24.46 7.21
C LYS A 117 8.94 25.26 6.28
N ASN A 118 8.87 24.88 5.03
CA ASN A 118 8.08 25.57 4.03
C ASN A 118 6.57 25.43 4.30
N LEU A 119 6.11 24.26 4.75
CA LEU A 119 4.73 24.06 5.14
C LEU A 119 4.32 24.96 6.33
N ARG A 120 5.21 25.15 7.30
CA ARG A 120 4.94 26.06 8.43
C ARG A 120 4.86 27.53 8.00
N VAL A 121 5.62 27.93 6.99
CA VAL A 121 5.54 29.28 6.41
C VAL A 121 4.21 29.48 5.67
N LEU A 122 3.77 28.50 4.90
CA LEU A 122 2.49 28.55 4.18
C LEU A 122 1.28 28.47 5.10
N GLY A 123 1.38 27.69 6.19
CA GLY A 123 0.31 27.48 7.15
C GLY A 123 -0.70 26.41 6.74
N GLY A 124 -1.69 26.23 7.60
CA GLY A 124 -2.78 25.28 7.39
C GLY A 124 -3.94 25.86 6.56
N ILE A 125 -5.00 25.05 6.42
CA ILE A 125 -6.17 25.39 5.60
C ILE A 125 -7.26 25.99 6.48
N LYS A 126 -7.69 27.22 6.17
CA LYS A 126 -8.81 27.89 6.83
C LYS A 126 -10.11 27.63 6.06
N TYR A 127 -11.11 27.16 6.79
CA TYR A 127 -12.46 26.98 6.27
C TYR A 127 -13.28 28.26 6.37
N GLY A 128 -14.07 28.54 5.34
CA GLY A 128 -15.14 29.53 5.41
C GLY A 128 -16.39 28.99 6.11
N PRO A 129 -17.41 29.84 6.35
CA PRO A 129 -18.64 29.43 7.08
C PRO A 129 -19.36 28.24 6.42
N GLU A 130 -19.42 28.16 5.11
CA GLU A 130 -20.06 27.05 4.37
C GLU A 130 -19.28 25.76 4.50
N GLU A 131 -17.95 25.85 4.39
CA GLU A 131 -17.06 24.69 4.58
C GLU A 131 -17.14 24.15 6.01
N HIS A 132 -17.24 25.03 7.00
CA HIS A 132 -17.46 24.60 8.40
C HIS A 132 -18.80 23.89 8.57
N ARG A 133 -19.90 24.39 7.98
CA ARG A 133 -21.19 23.71 8.00
C ARG A 133 -21.11 22.33 7.37
N PHE A 134 -20.51 22.24 6.19
CA PHE A 134 -20.33 20.98 5.49
C PHE A 134 -19.42 20.03 6.29
N ALA A 135 -18.28 20.50 6.79
CA ALA A 135 -17.32 19.69 7.55
C ALA A 135 -17.96 19.11 8.82
N ASN A 136 -18.78 19.90 9.53
CA ASN A 136 -19.49 19.43 10.72
C ASN A 136 -20.56 18.38 10.37
N ALA A 137 -21.27 18.54 9.24
CA ALA A 137 -22.23 17.55 8.76
C ALA A 137 -21.56 16.22 8.39
N ILE A 138 -20.43 16.28 7.67
CA ILE A 138 -19.63 15.10 7.33
C ILE A 138 -19.08 14.43 8.60
N ALA A 139 -18.50 15.20 9.53
CA ALA A 139 -17.97 14.66 10.79
C ALA A 139 -19.07 14.00 11.66
N GLY A 140 -20.29 14.50 11.58
CA GLY A 140 -21.46 13.89 12.22
C GLY A 140 -21.82 12.49 11.69
N SER A 141 -21.34 12.13 10.51
CA SER A 141 -21.55 10.81 9.90
C SER A 141 -20.43 9.80 10.21
N PHE A 142 -19.40 10.17 10.97
CA PHE A 142 -18.32 9.26 11.32
C PHE A 142 -18.76 8.29 12.42
N ILE A 143 -18.50 7.00 12.21
CA ILE A 143 -18.89 5.92 13.13
C ILE A 143 -18.17 6.03 14.47
N ASP A 144 -16.90 6.46 14.46
CA ASP A 144 -16.06 6.61 15.64
C ASP A 144 -16.29 7.93 16.41
N GLY A 145 -17.18 8.79 15.91
CA GLY A 145 -17.51 10.07 16.54
C GLY A 145 -16.34 11.06 16.60
N SER A 146 -15.28 10.86 15.83
CA SER A 146 -14.12 11.74 15.83
C SER A 146 -14.49 13.17 15.43
N ARG A 147 -14.13 14.15 16.27
CA ARG A 147 -14.38 15.58 16.04
C ARG A 147 -13.06 16.31 15.87
N LEU A 148 -12.45 16.16 14.70
CA LEU A 148 -11.16 16.76 14.37
C LEU A 148 -11.28 18.01 13.51
N VAL A 149 -12.49 18.50 13.21
CA VAL A 149 -12.73 19.74 12.46
C VAL A 149 -12.07 20.90 13.19
N GLY A 150 -11.25 21.68 12.49
CA GLY A 150 -10.36 22.71 13.02
C GLY A 150 -8.88 22.30 13.02
N SER A 151 -8.57 21.00 13.09
CA SER A 151 -7.18 20.53 13.07
C SER A 151 -6.46 20.75 11.73
N GLN A 152 -7.18 20.99 10.63
CA GLN A 152 -6.63 21.33 9.33
C GLN A 152 -5.94 22.71 9.28
N GLU A 153 -6.18 23.56 10.28
CA GLU A 153 -5.53 24.87 10.40
C GLU A 153 -4.14 24.78 11.03
N ALA A 154 -3.87 23.71 11.75
CA ALA A 154 -2.60 23.50 12.43
C ALA A 154 -1.67 22.58 11.63
N ILE A 155 -0.39 22.99 11.51
CA ILE A 155 0.63 22.09 10.99
C ILE A 155 0.99 21.07 12.07
N GLN A 156 0.89 19.80 11.74
CA GLN A 156 1.17 18.72 12.67
C GLN A 156 2.65 18.72 13.09
N PRO A 157 2.99 18.19 14.28
CA PRO A 157 4.37 18.06 14.71
C PRO A 157 5.20 17.25 13.70
N TYR A 158 6.41 17.75 13.40
CA TYR A 158 7.39 17.02 12.60
C TYR A 158 7.82 15.75 13.33
N ARG A 159 7.49 14.59 12.79
CA ARG A 159 7.84 13.28 13.36
C ARG A 159 7.82 12.20 12.30
N PHE A 160 8.64 11.20 12.48
CA PHE A 160 8.49 9.97 11.70
C PHE A 160 7.14 9.30 12.05
N ARG A 161 6.39 8.94 11.03
CA ARG A 161 5.17 8.16 11.15
C ARG A 161 5.20 7.05 10.13
N GLN A 162 5.23 5.81 10.61
CA GLN A 162 5.12 4.67 9.73
C GLN A 162 3.70 4.57 9.17
N SER A 163 3.58 4.64 7.86
CA SER A 163 2.32 4.37 7.16
C SER A 163 2.18 2.86 6.91
N MET A 164 0.94 2.36 6.99
CA MET A 164 0.62 0.98 6.61
C MET A 164 0.14 0.89 5.14
N GLY A 165 0.06 2.00 4.44
CA GLY A 165 -0.24 2.05 3.01
C GLY A 165 0.94 1.58 2.16
N SER A 166 0.65 1.10 0.95
CA SER A 166 1.63 0.68 -0.06
C SER A 166 1.76 1.75 -1.13
N THR A 167 2.97 1.97 -1.63
CA THR A 167 3.26 2.93 -2.71
C THR A 167 4.51 2.51 -3.48
N ASP A 168 4.54 2.71 -4.79
CA ASP A 168 5.68 2.55 -5.68
C ASP A 168 6.76 3.62 -5.48
N VAL A 169 6.44 4.73 -4.80
CA VAL A 169 7.42 5.73 -4.34
C VAL A 169 8.52 5.09 -3.48
N GLY A 170 8.23 3.94 -2.86
CA GLY A 170 9.25 3.15 -2.16
C GLY A 170 10.47 2.91 -3.03
N ASP A 171 10.30 2.32 -4.19
CA ASP A 171 11.40 1.99 -5.11
C ASP A 171 12.18 3.24 -5.56
N VAL A 172 11.48 4.34 -5.86
CA VAL A 172 12.10 5.63 -6.19
C VAL A 172 12.98 6.14 -5.04
N SER A 173 12.52 6.01 -3.80
CA SER A 173 13.22 6.53 -2.62
C SER A 173 14.57 5.86 -2.32
N TRP A 174 14.82 4.66 -2.86
CA TRP A 174 16.11 3.98 -2.77
C TRP A 174 17.10 4.41 -3.85
N LEU A 175 16.63 5.13 -4.88
CA LEU A 175 17.45 5.62 -5.98
C LEU A 175 17.75 7.10 -5.87
N VAL A 176 16.78 7.90 -5.42
CA VAL A 176 16.91 9.35 -5.27
C VAL A 176 16.37 9.82 -3.92
N PRO A 177 16.96 10.87 -3.33
CA PRO A 177 16.45 11.45 -2.09
C PRO A 177 14.99 11.85 -2.23
N THR A 178 14.13 11.31 -1.37
CA THR A 178 12.68 11.45 -1.50
C THR A 178 12.06 11.88 -0.17
N ALA A 179 11.17 12.87 -0.23
CA ALA A 179 10.32 13.26 0.89
C ALA A 179 8.86 13.35 0.44
N GLY A 180 7.95 13.04 1.35
CA GLY A 180 6.51 13.15 1.13
C GLY A 180 5.85 14.03 2.18
N PHE A 181 4.68 14.56 1.83
CA PHE A 181 3.80 15.28 2.74
C PHE A 181 2.35 15.03 2.39
N THR A 182 1.45 15.43 3.27
CA THR A 182 0.01 15.40 3.03
C THR A 182 -0.61 16.75 3.36
N THR A 183 -1.66 17.10 2.63
CA THR A 183 -2.49 18.27 2.90
C THR A 183 -3.93 17.84 3.15
N ALA A 184 -4.71 18.64 3.88
CA ALA A 184 -6.08 18.30 4.23
C ALA A 184 -7.01 18.54 3.03
N THR A 185 -7.15 17.54 2.15
CA THR A 185 -8.09 17.52 1.03
C THR A 185 -9.46 16.95 1.41
N TRP A 186 -9.58 16.38 2.63
CA TRP A 186 -10.80 15.86 3.23
C TRP A 186 -11.06 16.53 4.56
N VAL A 187 -12.28 16.39 5.05
CA VAL A 187 -12.62 16.78 6.42
C VAL A 187 -11.77 15.96 7.39
N PRO A 188 -11.11 16.59 8.37
CA PRO A 188 -10.28 15.85 9.34
C PRO A 188 -11.05 14.73 10.04
N GLY A 189 -10.46 13.54 10.09
CA GLY A 189 -11.12 12.33 10.60
C GLY A 189 -11.82 11.48 9.55
N THR A 190 -11.89 11.92 8.29
CA THR A 190 -12.51 11.14 7.21
C THR A 190 -11.80 9.80 7.02
N PRO A 191 -12.52 8.66 7.09
CA PRO A 191 -11.95 7.36 6.75
C PRO A 191 -11.53 7.30 5.29
N GLY A 192 -10.39 6.68 5.01
CA GLY A 192 -10.01 6.36 3.63
C GLY A 192 -11.04 5.41 2.98
N HIS A 193 -11.14 5.46 1.64
CA HIS A 193 -12.06 4.60 0.86
C HIS A 193 -13.55 4.74 1.25
N SER A 194 -13.97 5.96 1.58
CA SER A 194 -15.33 6.26 2.01
C SER A 194 -16.04 7.27 1.10
N TRP A 195 -17.37 7.29 1.12
CA TRP A 195 -18.16 8.29 0.40
C TRP A 195 -17.89 9.72 0.91
N GLN A 196 -17.55 9.86 2.20
CA GLN A 196 -17.18 11.13 2.81
C GLN A 196 -15.91 11.72 2.18
N ALA A 197 -14.93 10.88 1.86
CA ALA A 197 -13.72 11.29 1.15
C ALA A 197 -14.06 11.82 -0.25
N VAL A 198 -14.94 11.14 -0.98
CA VAL A 198 -15.41 11.55 -2.30
C VAL A 198 -16.18 12.89 -2.22
N ALA A 199 -17.09 13.02 -1.26
CA ALA A 199 -17.88 14.23 -1.06
C ALA A 199 -17.03 15.47 -0.78
N ALA A 200 -15.98 15.34 0.04
CA ALA A 200 -15.08 16.45 0.37
C ALA A 200 -14.05 16.75 -0.73
N GLY A 201 -13.55 15.72 -1.41
CA GLY A 201 -12.46 15.84 -2.39
C GLY A 201 -12.83 16.67 -3.62
N GLY A 202 -14.09 16.64 -4.04
CA GLY A 202 -14.60 17.37 -5.21
C GLY A 202 -15.08 18.80 -4.95
N MET A 203 -14.96 19.30 -3.71
CA MET A 203 -15.42 20.62 -3.32
C MET A 203 -14.26 21.57 -2.89
N SER A 204 -14.60 22.78 -2.44
CA SER A 204 -13.61 23.80 -2.06
C SER A 204 -12.60 23.33 -0.99
N ILE A 205 -12.99 22.43 -0.07
CA ILE A 205 -12.08 21.82 0.90
C ILE A 205 -10.96 21.04 0.17
N GLY A 206 -11.32 20.17 -0.76
CA GLY A 206 -10.37 19.44 -1.58
C GLY A 206 -9.47 20.35 -2.42
N HIS A 207 -10.08 21.38 -3.05
CA HIS A 207 -9.35 22.35 -3.86
C HIS A 207 -8.34 23.16 -3.03
N LYS A 208 -8.68 23.60 -1.83
CA LYS A 208 -7.76 24.29 -0.92
C LYS A 208 -6.57 23.42 -0.53
N GLY A 209 -6.82 22.15 -0.23
CA GLY A 209 -5.75 21.18 0.05
C GLY A 209 -4.83 20.98 -1.15
N MET A 210 -5.38 20.85 -2.35
CA MET A 210 -4.62 20.75 -3.60
C MET A 210 -3.78 22.00 -3.87
N LEU A 211 -4.35 23.20 -3.68
CA LEU A 211 -3.62 24.46 -3.89
C LEU A 211 -2.47 24.62 -2.90
N LEU A 212 -2.68 24.28 -1.63
CA LEU A 212 -1.59 24.27 -0.63
C LEU A 212 -0.49 23.28 -1.03
N ALA A 213 -0.85 22.09 -1.50
CA ALA A 213 0.13 21.11 -1.97
C ALA A 213 0.94 21.64 -3.16
N LYS A 214 0.27 22.29 -4.14
CA LYS A 214 0.91 22.93 -5.29
C LYS A 214 1.92 23.99 -4.84
N GLU A 215 1.54 24.88 -3.92
CA GLU A 215 2.42 25.92 -3.41
C GLU A 215 3.62 25.35 -2.66
N LEU A 216 3.39 24.37 -1.81
CA LEU A 216 4.45 23.71 -1.07
C LEU A 216 5.47 23.00 -1.99
N LEU A 217 4.99 22.31 -3.02
CA LEU A 217 5.86 21.71 -4.05
C LEU A 217 6.68 22.78 -4.76
N PHE A 218 6.05 23.89 -5.15
CA PHE A 218 6.74 24.97 -5.85
C PHE A 218 7.83 25.62 -5.00
N VAL A 219 7.54 26.02 -3.75
CA VAL A 219 8.53 26.69 -2.90
C VAL A 219 9.66 25.75 -2.48
N THR A 220 9.32 24.47 -2.23
CA THR A 220 10.31 23.44 -1.89
C THR A 220 11.20 23.13 -3.09
N GLY A 221 10.61 22.92 -4.27
CA GLY A 221 11.37 22.70 -5.49
C GLY A 221 12.29 23.87 -5.82
N LYS A 222 11.79 25.11 -5.72
CA LYS A 222 12.62 26.32 -5.91
C LYS A 222 13.80 26.35 -4.95
N GLU A 223 13.61 26.05 -3.67
CA GLU A 223 14.69 26.04 -2.69
C GLU A 223 15.73 24.96 -3.03
N LEU A 224 15.30 23.77 -3.42
CA LEU A 224 16.20 22.70 -3.84
C LEU A 224 17.01 23.08 -5.10
N PHE A 225 16.39 23.70 -6.10
CA PHE A 225 17.08 24.14 -7.32
C PHE A 225 18.10 25.24 -7.08
N LEU A 226 17.90 26.07 -6.08
CA LEU A 226 18.79 27.20 -5.74
C LEU A 226 19.85 26.85 -4.69
N ASN A 227 19.86 25.63 -4.15
CA ASN A 227 20.76 25.24 -3.07
C ASN A 227 21.41 23.89 -3.33
N GLU A 228 22.55 23.91 -4.02
CA GLU A 228 23.32 22.70 -4.36
C GLU A 228 23.81 21.95 -3.11
N GLU A 229 24.28 22.67 -2.08
CA GLU A 229 24.73 22.06 -0.83
C GLU A 229 23.62 21.23 -0.14
N LEU A 230 22.39 21.68 -0.24
CA LEU A 230 21.23 20.97 0.29
C LEU A 230 20.99 19.65 -0.46
N ILE A 231 21.15 19.66 -1.78
CA ILE A 231 21.05 18.46 -2.63
C ILE A 231 22.16 17.47 -2.29
N ASP A 232 23.38 17.94 -2.12
CA ASP A 232 24.52 17.07 -1.79
C ASP A 232 24.37 16.43 -0.43
N ARG A 233 23.90 17.16 0.58
CA ARG A 233 23.57 16.59 1.90
C ARG A 233 22.45 15.54 1.80
N ALA A 234 21.43 15.77 1.00
CA ALA A 234 20.35 14.83 0.82
C ALA A 234 20.85 13.54 0.12
N LYS A 235 21.73 13.64 -0.86
CA LYS A 235 22.37 12.49 -1.51
C LYS A 235 23.27 11.72 -0.56
N GLU A 236 24.05 12.40 0.23
CA GLU A 236 24.92 11.78 1.23
C GLU A 236 24.10 11.00 2.27
N GLU A 237 23.02 11.60 2.78
CA GLU A 237 22.08 10.92 3.68
C GLU A 237 21.51 9.64 3.05
N LEU A 238 21.10 9.72 1.77
CA LEU A 238 20.61 8.54 1.04
C LEU A 238 21.68 7.45 0.93
N HIS A 239 22.92 7.83 0.59
CA HIS A 239 24.05 6.91 0.49
C HIS A 239 24.31 6.18 1.80
N GLN A 240 24.33 6.91 2.91
CA GLN A 240 24.51 6.36 4.24
C GLN A 240 23.36 5.42 4.65
N ALA A 241 22.11 5.82 4.36
CA ALA A 241 20.91 5.05 4.74
C ALA A 241 20.78 3.73 3.99
N ARG A 242 21.13 3.69 2.70
CA ARG A 242 21.03 2.45 1.88
C ARG A 242 22.28 1.58 1.94
N GLY A 243 23.39 2.12 2.44
CA GLY A 243 24.69 1.46 2.47
C GLY A 243 25.49 1.57 1.15
N PRO A 244 26.84 1.47 1.23
CA PRO A 244 27.73 1.68 0.07
C PRO A 244 27.55 0.62 -1.03
N ASP A 245 27.25 -0.62 -0.67
CA ASP A 245 27.14 -1.75 -1.59
C ASP A 245 25.73 -1.97 -2.14
N PHE A 246 24.82 -1.00 -1.88
CA PHE A 246 23.45 -1.13 -2.34
C PHE A 246 23.37 -1.14 -3.86
N ASN A 247 22.81 -2.22 -4.39
CA ASN A 247 22.43 -2.37 -5.80
C ASN A 247 20.91 -2.57 -5.88
N TYR A 248 20.22 -1.70 -6.60
CA TYR A 248 18.78 -1.82 -6.78
C TYR A 248 18.43 -3.01 -7.67
N GLN A 249 17.60 -3.90 -7.15
CA GLN A 249 17.01 -5.01 -7.89
C GLN A 249 15.49 -4.95 -7.68
N PRO A 250 14.70 -4.75 -8.74
CA PRO A 250 13.24 -4.73 -8.61
C PRO A 250 12.72 -6.09 -8.15
N LEU A 251 11.73 -6.09 -7.27
CA LEU A 251 11.11 -7.34 -6.78
C LEU A 251 10.35 -8.09 -7.89
N LEU A 252 10.08 -7.45 -9.00
CA LEU A 252 9.47 -8.04 -10.19
C LEU A 252 10.49 -8.71 -11.15
N GLY A 253 11.80 -8.60 -10.86
CA GLY A 253 12.86 -9.03 -11.80
C GLY A 253 12.80 -8.25 -13.12
N ASP A 254 13.18 -8.90 -14.21
CA ASP A 254 13.28 -8.29 -15.55
C ASP A 254 11.96 -8.32 -16.35
N ARG A 255 10.87 -8.72 -15.73
CA ARG A 255 9.59 -8.81 -16.44
C ARG A 255 9.05 -7.42 -16.76
N ARG A 256 8.29 -7.32 -17.85
CA ARG A 256 7.57 -6.08 -18.20
C ARG A 256 6.48 -5.76 -17.16
N PRO A 257 6.19 -4.47 -16.91
CA PRO A 257 5.10 -4.10 -16.03
C PRO A 257 3.77 -4.72 -16.49
N PRO A 258 2.98 -5.32 -15.57
CA PRO A 258 1.69 -5.93 -15.90
C PRO A 258 0.61 -4.82 -16.02
N LEU A 259 0.58 -4.11 -17.15
CA LEU A 259 -0.33 -2.97 -17.35
C LEU A 259 -1.79 -3.37 -17.56
N ASP A 260 -2.08 -4.64 -17.73
CA ASP A 260 -3.39 -5.22 -18.03
C ASP A 260 -4.00 -6.07 -16.89
N TYR A 261 -3.37 -6.09 -15.71
CA TYR A 261 -3.79 -6.92 -14.58
C TYR A 261 -5.18 -6.60 -14.01
N ARG A 262 -5.81 -5.52 -14.44
CA ARG A 262 -7.17 -5.12 -14.04
C ARG A 262 -8.20 -5.24 -15.16
N LYS A 263 -7.84 -5.87 -16.28
CA LYS A 263 -8.77 -6.12 -17.39
C LYS A 263 -9.56 -7.40 -17.17
#